data_b79bd05cd3c564ce52d5a57e964f63c7
#
_entry.id   b79bd05cd3c564ce52d5a57e964f63c7
#
_cell.length_a   1.000
_cell.length_b   1.000
_cell.length_c   1.000
_cell.angle_alpha   90.00
_cell.angle_beta   90.00
_cell.angle_gamma   90.00
#
_symmetry.space_group_name_H-M   'P 1'
#
loop_
_entity.id
_entity.type
_entity.pdbx_description
1 polymer ?
#
loop_
_entity_poly.entity_id
_entity_poly.type
_entity_poly.pdbx_seq_one_letter_code
_entity_poly.pdbx_strand_id
1 'polypeptide(L)'
;MLNKLIKVIIPVILISIILLISLKTYKDTKNSQTNFLTLLPENTSLILKINNLDKFKSINSNKIINKLKNLIDIDFLINNTETIKSVLRHELLSDITSLNVSLHKTGNNNLSTLFTTQLSNNYISFNKNFEVREYDKKNIYTTDFNDNKFHFYKFENILFFSKSKFIIEEVIKTQYSSYNLINDLTFQNSYKTINNNADANIMINFKELANTSSIFFKNKLVVNNFSSWSCNDLEIKNDLIIANGFLSTNKKIEHYTDILENQEPKKIKITEIIPENTSDLFSIGFNDAKLLLENKNKLLQKNNNFWNWDKYRKSLIDSSNVNYNELIKKIDSEAGNFKTSHLNSSHNYNYFKSNNSVVLISYLQPIIKKIKTYNNKNIYYCLDYNLTHNLFGSIIQTNTPYFTIINDYFMFSDNANSIKYLIDNFISNNTLINSNHFIKYNTLLSQKSNLTIYSNPGKSFQKFHNDLRKDYKKKIKINKDSISNITGLSLQISNKGKLLSSDFILFYDRDFKQNLQEEWVVRLDTQIITKPYFVKNHFTNDKMILIQDTSNTLFAYSSEGKLVWKKKLNNKIIGEINSIDFYKNNKYQCIFNTNSNLHIIDRNGNYVE
;
A
#
# COMPACT_ATOMS: atom_id res chain seq x y z
N MET A 1 -63.45 17.48 19.28
CA MET A 1 -63.15 16.09 19.69
C MET A 1 -61.77 15.61 19.16
N LEU A 2 -61.44 15.86 17.94
CA LEU A 2 -60.18 15.39 17.31
C LEU A 2 -58.92 15.85 18.05
N ASN A 3 -58.82 17.12 18.47
CA ASN A 3 -57.65 17.66 19.20
C ASN A 3 -57.47 17.10 20.65
N LYS A 4 -58.50 16.54 21.26
CA LYS A 4 -58.38 15.84 22.54
C LYS A 4 -57.87 14.40 22.37
N LEU A 5 -58.26 13.75 21.27
CA LEU A 5 -57.82 12.40 20.91
C LEU A 5 -56.33 12.38 20.56
N ILE A 6 -55.85 13.34 19.78
CA ILE A 6 -54.43 13.46 19.38
C ILE A 6 -53.55 13.69 20.63
N LYS A 7 -53.97 14.46 21.60
CA LYS A 7 -53.23 14.74 22.86
C LYS A 7 -53.10 13.50 23.76
N VAL A 8 -53.91 12.46 23.57
CA VAL A 8 -53.82 11.19 24.32
C VAL A 8 -53.10 10.12 23.49
N ILE A 9 -53.31 10.05 22.21
CA ILE A 9 -52.75 9.04 21.32
C ILE A 9 -51.22 9.22 21.15
N ILE A 10 -50.73 10.44 20.99
CA ILE A 10 -49.31 10.71 20.83
C ILE A 10 -48.47 10.28 22.05
N PRO A 11 -48.83 10.63 23.31
CA PRO A 11 -48.12 10.12 24.47
C PRO A 11 -48.19 8.60 24.62
N VAL A 12 -49.34 7.97 24.31
CA VAL A 12 -49.47 6.50 24.36
C VAL A 12 -48.57 5.81 23.35
N ILE A 13 -48.49 6.32 22.11
CA ILE A 13 -47.57 5.82 21.10
C ILE A 13 -46.10 6.03 21.53
N LEU A 14 -45.76 7.19 22.05
CA LEU A 14 -44.40 7.48 22.56
C LEU A 14 -44.02 6.55 23.70
N ILE A 15 -44.92 6.33 24.67
CA ILE A 15 -44.70 5.40 25.79
C ILE A 15 -44.57 3.96 25.29
N SER A 16 -45.36 3.56 24.28
CA SER A 16 -45.27 2.22 23.67
C SER A 16 -43.96 2.05 22.92
N ILE A 17 -43.46 3.06 22.22
CA ILE A 17 -42.15 3.05 21.53
C ILE A 17 -41.03 2.99 22.58
N ILE A 18 -41.09 3.79 23.63
CA ILE A 18 -40.10 3.75 24.73
C ILE A 18 -40.11 2.38 25.44
N LEU A 19 -41.27 1.77 25.66
CA LEU A 19 -41.42 0.42 26.21
C LEU A 19 -40.85 -0.63 25.27
N LEU A 20 -41.08 -0.54 23.94
CA LEU A 20 -40.51 -1.45 22.97
C LEU A 20 -38.99 -1.32 22.86
N ILE A 21 -38.48 -0.08 22.92
CA ILE A 21 -37.03 0.17 22.96
C ILE A 21 -36.42 -0.36 24.27
N SER A 22 -37.06 -0.14 25.42
CA SER A 22 -36.57 -0.64 26.69
C SER A 22 -36.68 -2.15 26.83
N LEU A 23 -37.70 -2.81 26.22
CA LEU A 23 -37.80 -4.26 26.15
C LEU A 23 -36.74 -4.85 25.21
N LYS A 24 -36.42 -4.17 24.14
CA LYS A 24 -35.35 -4.58 23.21
C LYS A 24 -33.99 -4.45 23.89
N THR A 25 -33.70 -3.31 24.55
CA THR A 25 -32.45 -3.13 25.31
C THR A 25 -32.37 -4.07 26.50
N TYR A 26 -33.49 -4.37 27.19
CA TYR A 26 -33.54 -5.37 28.29
C TYR A 26 -33.29 -6.79 27.79
N LYS A 27 -33.81 -7.15 26.58
CA LYS A 27 -33.55 -8.44 25.93
C LYS A 27 -32.09 -8.54 25.48
N ASP A 28 -31.54 -7.44 24.97
CA ASP A 28 -30.13 -7.36 24.56
C ASP A 28 -29.18 -7.39 25.76
N THR A 29 -29.58 -6.86 26.93
CA THR A 29 -28.80 -6.93 28.20
C THR A 29 -28.94 -8.26 28.91
N LYS A 30 -30.04 -8.98 28.78
CA LYS A 30 -30.24 -10.30 29.41
C LYS A 30 -29.56 -11.43 28.62
N ASN A 31 -29.29 -11.24 27.33
CA ASN A 31 -28.38 -12.06 26.54
C ASN A 31 -26.97 -11.46 26.59
N SER A 32 -26.36 -11.39 27.77
CA SER A 32 -24.92 -11.18 27.90
C SER A 32 -24.19 -12.45 27.41
N GLN A 33 -24.30 -12.71 26.13
CA GLN A 33 -23.47 -13.72 25.48
C GLN A 33 -22.04 -13.23 25.59
N THR A 34 -21.18 -14.05 26.15
CA THR A 34 -19.75 -13.74 26.23
C THR A 34 -19.25 -13.39 24.86
N ASN A 35 -18.63 -12.22 24.72
CA ASN A 35 -18.14 -11.76 23.43
C ASN A 35 -16.74 -12.34 23.20
N PHE A 36 -16.50 -13.00 22.07
CA PHE A 36 -15.20 -13.59 21.72
C PHE A 36 -14.03 -12.59 21.82
N LEU A 37 -14.31 -11.30 21.61
CA LEU A 37 -13.31 -10.22 21.69
C LEU A 37 -12.70 -10.08 23.10
N THR A 38 -13.40 -10.53 24.15
CA THR A 38 -12.88 -10.51 25.54
C THR A 38 -11.74 -11.50 25.75
N LEU A 39 -11.64 -12.53 24.89
CA LEU A 39 -10.69 -13.63 25.01
C LEU A 39 -9.60 -13.61 23.93
N LEU A 40 -9.61 -12.60 23.05
CA LEU A 40 -8.55 -12.46 22.07
C LEU A 40 -7.23 -12.04 22.72
N PRO A 41 -6.13 -12.72 22.41
CA PRO A 41 -4.79 -12.36 22.91
C PRO A 41 -4.37 -10.95 22.50
N GLU A 42 -3.55 -10.29 23.36
CA GLU A 42 -3.07 -8.92 23.14
C GLU A 42 -2.30 -8.74 21.83
N ASN A 43 -1.61 -9.79 21.37
CA ASN A 43 -0.85 -9.80 20.11
C ASN A 43 -1.72 -9.93 18.84
N THR A 44 -3.02 -9.68 18.94
CA THR A 44 -3.94 -9.68 17.80
C THR A 44 -3.62 -8.54 16.84
N SER A 45 -3.22 -8.88 15.61
CA SER A 45 -2.87 -7.89 14.58
C SER A 45 -4.02 -7.54 13.64
N LEU A 46 -4.89 -8.51 13.36
CA LEU A 46 -6.03 -8.36 12.47
C LEU A 46 -7.17 -9.27 12.94
N ILE A 47 -8.40 -8.79 12.81
CA ILE A 47 -9.62 -9.55 13.02
C ILE A 47 -10.48 -9.40 11.76
N LEU A 48 -10.85 -10.51 11.15
CA LEU A 48 -11.88 -10.59 10.11
C LEU A 48 -13.12 -11.22 10.72
N LYS A 49 -14.19 -10.45 10.84
CA LYS A 49 -15.50 -10.93 11.30
C LYS A 49 -16.38 -11.16 10.09
N ILE A 50 -16.71 -12.41 9.81
CA ILE A 50 -17.59 -12.80 8.70
C ILE A 50 -19.02 -12.86 9.25
N ASN A 51 -19.87 -11.95 8.82
CA ASN A 51 -21.23 -11.80 9.37
C ASN A 51 -22.21 -12.80 8.77
N ASN A 52 -22.00 -13.25 7.54
CA ASN A 52 -22.82 -14.24 6.85
C ASN A 52 -21.93 -15.23 6.10
N LEU A 53 -21.85 -16.46 6.60
CA LEU A 53 -21.00 -17.51 6.03
C LEU A 53 -21.44 -17.96 4.64
N ASP A 54 -22.74 -18.05 4.38
CA ASP A 54 -23.24 -18.52 3.08
C ASP A 54 -23.00 -17.48 1.99
N LYS A 55 -23.21 -16.21 2.32
CA LYS A 55 -22.85 -15.10 1.43
C LYS A 55 -21.33 -15.03 1.22
N PHE A 56 -20.53 -15.25 2.26
CA PHE A 56 -19.07 -15.26 2.16
C PHE A 56 -18.56 -16.44 1.32
N LYS A 57 -19.22 -17.61 1.36
CA LYS A 57 -18.90 -18.76 0.48
C LYS A 57 -19.16 -18.44 -1.00
N SER A 58 -20.21 -17.68 -1.30
CA SER A 58 -20.49 -17.25 -2.67
C SER A 58 -19.39 -16.35 -3.25
N ILE A 59 -18.58 -15.73 -2.39
CA ILE A 59 -17.40 -14.94 -2.77
C ILE A 59 -16.34 -15.80 -3.47
N ASN A 60 -16.31 -17.14 -3.25
CA ASN A 60 -15.41 -18.04 -3.97
C ASN A 60 -15.66 -18.05 -5.49
N SER A 61 -16.88 -17.79 -5.93
CA SER A 61 -17.18 -17.59 -7.35
C SER A 61 -16.75 -16.22 -7.87
N ASN A 62 -16.35 -15.32 -6.98
CA ASN A 62 -15.92 -13.97 -7.32
C ASN A 62 -14.60 -14.01 -8.08
N LYS A 63 -14.54 -13.26 -9.18
CA LYS A 63 -13.43 -13.33 -10.12
C LYS A 63 -12.12 -12.79 -9.54
N ILE A 64 -12.16 -11.72 -8.73
CA ILE A 64 -10.96 -11.18 -8.08
C ILE A 64 -10.41 -12.17 -7.06
N ILE A 65 -11.27 -12.79 -6.27
CA ILE A 65 -10.90 -13.79 -5.27
C ILE A 65 -10.25 -15.00 -5.94
N ASN A 66 -10.83 -15.51 -7.02
CA ASN A 66 -10.25 -16.61 -7.79
C ASN A 66 -8.87 -16.30 -8.37
N LYS A 67 -8.62 -15.06 -8.75
CA LYS A 67 -7.30 -14.63 -9.24
C LYS A 67 -6.28 -14.42 -8.12
N LEU A 68 -6.74 -14.02 -6.94
CA LEU A 68 -5.89 -13.78 -5.78
C LEU A 68 -5.84 -14.96 -4.81
N LYS A 69 -6.61 -16.05 -5.04
CA LYS A 69 -6.69 -17.20 -4.11
C LYS A 69 -5.33 -17.81 -3.75
N ASN A 70 -4.39 -17.82 -4.68
CA ASN A 70 -3.05 -18.32 -4.44
C ASN A 70 -2.19 -17.36 -3.57
N LEU A 71 -2.60 -16.08 -3.47
CA LEU A 71 -1.96 -15.08 -2.59
C LEU A 71 -2.63 -15.05 -1.22
N ILE A 72 -3.97 -15.09 -1.23
CA ILE A 72 -4.82 -15.10 -0.04
C ILE A 72 -5.36 -16.53 0.03
N ASP A 73 -4.93 -17.31 1.00
CA ASP A 73 -5.39 -18.71 1.16
C ASP A 73 -6.85 -18.74 1.66
N ILE A 74 -7.77 -18.30 0.79
CA ILE A 74 -9.21 -18.27 1.08
C ILE A 74 -9.75 -19.71 1.12
N ASP A 75 -9.22 -20.59 0.28
CA ASP A 75 -9.56 -22.02 0.36
C ASP A 75 -9.21 -22.58 1.75
N PHE A 76 -8.13 -22.10 2.37
CA PHE A 76 -7.82 -22.42 3.77
C PHE A 76 -8.91 -21.92 4.74
N LEU A 77 -9.44 -20.72 4.56
CA LEU A 77 -10.52 -20.18 5.39
C LEU A 77 -11.82 -20.99 5.22
N ILE A 78 -12.14 -21.38 3.99
CA ILE A 78 -13.37 -22.11 3.66
C ILE A 78 -13.25 -23.59 4.03
N ASN A 79 -12.14 -24.22 3.69
CA ASN A 79 -11.89 -25.62 4.01
C ASN A 79 -11.81 -25.85 5.53
N ASN A 80 -11.37 -24.85 6.31
CA ASN A 80 -11.43 -24.98 7.77
C ASN A 80 -12.86 -24.91 8.30
N THR A 81 -13.79 -24.22 7.64
CA THR A 81 -15.22 -24.31 8.01
C THR A 81 -15.79 -25.69 7.69
N GLU A 82 -15.42 -26.31 6.58
CA GLU A 82 -15.78 -27.70 6.26
C GLU A 82 -15.15 -28.71 7.22
N THR A 83 -13.90 -28.44 7.64
CA THR A 83 -13.20 -29.22 8.68
C THR A 83 -13.96 -29.18 10.00
N ILE A 84 -14.39 -28.00 10.45
CA ILE A 84 -15.20 -27.87 11.66
C ILE A 84 -16.49 -28.69 11.50
N LYS A 85 -17.11 -28.64 10.34
CA LYS A 85 -18.32 -29.40 10.03
C LYS A 85 -18.13 -30.90 10.14
N SER A 86 -17.02 -31.42 9.66
CA SER A 86 -16.74 -32.86 9.73
C SER A 86 -16.34 -33.31 11.13
N VAL A 87 -15.71 -32.44 11.92
CA VAL A 87 -15.23 -32.72 13.27
C VAL A 87 -16.34 -32.59 14.32
N LEU A 88 -17.23 -31.63 14.16
CA LEU A 88 -18.39 -31.42 15.01
C LEU A 88 -19.57 -32.16 14.36
N ARG A 89 -20.23 -33.08 15.06
CA ARG A 89 -21.35 -33.84 14.55
C ARG A 89 -22.39 -32.99 13.82
N HIS A 90 -22.98 -33.55 12.74
CA HIS A 90 -23.90 -32.95 11.78
C HIS A 90 -25.07 -32.12 12.35
N GLU A 91 -25.42 -32.32 13.61
CA GLU A 91 -26.55 -31.66 14.28
C GLU A 91 -26.25 -30.25 14.83
N LEU A 92 -24.98 -29.91 14.97
CA LEU A 92 -24.56 -28.61 15.58
C LEU A 92 -24.27 -27.50 14.56
N LEU A 93 -24.29 -27.80 13.28
CA LEU A 93 -23.71 -26.98 12.23
C LEU A 93 -24.67 -26.16 11.41
N SER A 94 -25.98 -26.50 11.47
CA SER A 94 -27.05 -25.64 10.95
C SER A 94 -27.01 -24.23 11.62
N ASP A 95 -26.35 -24.11 12.77
CA ASP A 95 -26.45 -22.98 13.65
C ASP A 95 -25.20 -22.04 13.65
N ILE A 96 -24.14 -22.39 12.88
CA ILE A 96 -22.99 -21.48 12.71
C ILE A 96 -23.32 -20.46 11.63
N THR A 97 -23.72 -19.27 12.05
CA THR A 97 -24.07 -18.15 11.15
C THR A 97 -22.91 -17.18 10.94
N SER A 98 -21.93 -17.17 11.84
CA SER A 98 -20.78 -16.25 11.80
C SER A 98 -19.47 -16.96 12.11
N LEU A 99 -18.39 -16.47 11.53
CA LEU A 99 -17.03 -16.92 11.80
C LEU A 99 -16.12 -15.71 11.98
N ASN A 100 -15.29 -15.74 13.01
CA ASN A 100 -14.26 -14.73 13.21
C ASN A 100 -12.89 -15.38 13.00
N VAL A 101 -12.00 -14.66 12.34
CA VAL A 101 -10.63 -15.09 12.05
C VAL A 101 -9.70 -14.02 12.57
N SER A 102 -8.77 -14.36 13.43
CA SER A 102 -7.76 -13.41 13.90
C SER A 102 -6.35 -13.90 13.62
N LEU A 103 -5.46 -12.95 13.33
CA LEU A 103 -4.06 -13.19 13.01
C LEU A 103 -3.16 -12.75 14.16
N HIS A 104 -2.22 -13.62 14.52
CA HIS A 104 -1.32 -13.44 15.66
C HIS A 104 0.10 -13.80 15.28
N LYS A 105 1.06 -12.97 15.67
CA LYS A 105 2.46 -13.34 15.60
C LYS A 105 2.82 -14.20 16.81
N THR A 106 3.22 -15.45 16.57
CA THR A 106 3.66 -16.38 17.61
C THR A 106 5.17 -16.64 17.45
N GLY A 107 5.95 -16.37 18.52
CA GLY A 107 7.40 -16.45 18.43
C GLY A 107 8.02 -15.45 17.44
N ASN A 108 9.23 -15.74 16.94
CA ASN A 108 9.97 -14.77 16.12
C ASN A 108 9.47 -14.66 14.67
N ASN A 109 9.06 -15.78 14.05
CA ASN A 109 8.77 -15.82 12.61
C ASN A 109 7.46 -16.55 12.24
N ASN A 110 6.64 -16.93 13.21
CA ASN A 110 5.44 -17.71 12.96
C ASN A 110 4.19 -16.83 12.99
N LEU A 111 3.33 -17.02 12.02
CA LEU A 111 1.99 -16.48 11.97
C LEU A 111 1.00 -17.57 12.38
N SER A 112 0.18 -17.30 13.39
CA SER A 112 -0.90 -18.18 13.80
C SER A 112 -2.24 -17.57 13.48
N THR A 113 -3.15 -18.40 12.97
CA THR A 113 -4.54 -18.04 12.71
C THR A 113 -5.42 -18.67 13.78
N LEU A 114 -6.21 -17.84 14.46
CA LEU A 114 -7.21 -18.28 15.41
C LEU A 114 -8.59 -18.11 14.78
N PHE A 115 -9.36 -19.18 14.78
CA PHE A 115 -10.76 -19.19 14.37
C PHE A 115 -11.65 -19.19 15.60
N THR A 116 -12.73 -18.43 15.54
CA THR A 116 -13.69 -18.32 16.62
C THR A 116 -15.11 -18.31 16.07
N THR A 117 -15.98 -19.13 16.64
CA THR A 117 -17.40 -19.16 16.28
C THR A 117 -18.26 -19.23 17.52
N GLN A 118 -19.44 -18.67 17.42
CA GLN A 118 -20.44 -18.75 18.48
C GLN A 118 -21.37 -19.92 18.21
N LEU A 119 -21.69 -20.66 19.26
CA LEU A 119 -22.55 -21.83 19.22
C LEU A 119 -23.91 -21.48 19.79
N SER A 120 -24.97 -21.94 19.15
CA SER A 120 -26.34 -21.74 19.66
C SER A 120 -26.65 -22.57 20.92
N ASN A 121 -25.99 -23.73 21.04
CA ASN A 121 -26.13 -24.61 22.18
C ASN A 121 -24.81 -24.79 22.95
N ASN A 122 -24.93 -24.80 24.31
CA ASN A 122 -23.78 -25.00 25.19
C ASN A 122 -23.23 -26.44 25.21
N TYR A 123 -23.88 -27.38 24.50
CA TYR A 123 -23.47 -28.78 24.48
C TYR A 123 -22.78 -29.17 23.18
N ILE A 124 -21.45 -29.13 23.16
CA ILE A 124 -20.63 -29.83 22.19
C ILE A 124 -20.08 -31.09 22.89
N SER A 125 -20.39 -32.29 22.38
CA SER A 125 -19.68 -33.49 22.77
C SER A 125 -18.55 -33.75 21.77
N PHE A 126 -17.29 -33.56 22.20
CA PHE A 126 -16.16 -34.06 21.43
C PHE A 126 -16.15 -35.57 21.40
N ASN A 127 -16.06 -36.19 20.20
CA ASN A 127 -16.03 -37.65 20.02
C ASN A 127 -14.85 -38.30 20.74
N LYS A 128 -14.90 -39.65 20.90
CA LYS A 128 -13.78 -40.46 21.45
C LYS A 128 -12.47 -40.34 20.64
N ASN A 129 -12.47 -39.74 19.44
CA ASN A 129 -11.32 -39.59 18.55
C ASN A 129 -10.51 -38.31 18.84
N PHE A 130 -10.82 -37.55 19.89
CA PHE A 130 -10.04 -36.39 20.28
C PHE A 130 -9.04 -36.78 21.36
N GLU A 131 -7.76 -36.42 21.14
CA GLU A 131 -6.76 -36.37 22.21
C GLU A 131 -7.09 -35.20 23.13
N VAL A 132 -7.16 -35.45 24.44
CA VAL A 132 -7.44 -34.40 25.44
C VAL A 132 -6.14 -34.12 26.19
N ARG A 133 -5.78 -32.84 26.23
CA ARG A 133 -4.67 -32.34 27.02
C ARG A 133 -5.16 -31.25 27.98
N GLU A 134 -4.74 -31.33 29.23
CA GLU A 134 -5.00 -30.28 30.18
C GLU A 134 -3.94 -29.16 30.10
N TYR A 135 -4.39 -27.91 30.12
CA TYR A 135 -3.56 -26.74 30.24
C TYR A 135 -4.25 -25.73 31.15
N ASP A 136 -3.59 -25.35 32.24
CA ASP A 136 -4.13 -24.42 33.25
C ASP A 136 -5.56 -24.81 33.72
N LYS A 137 -5.73 -26.08 34.08
CA LYS A 137 -7.02 -26.68 34.49
C LYS A 137 -8.14 -26.60 33.43
N LYS A 138 -7.79 -26.40 32.19
CA LYS A 138 -8.71 -26.38 31.04
C LYS A 138 -8.34 -27.45 30.02
N ASN A 139 -9.34 -28.07 29.44
CA ASN A 139 -9.14 -29.11 28.43
C ASN A 139 -8.98 -28.50 27.03
N ILE A 140 -7.88 -28.85 26.38
CA ILE A 140 -7.63 -28.61 24.95
C ILE A 140 -7.86 -29.94 24.23
N TYR A 141 -8.76 -29.93 23.26
CA TYR A 141 -9.11 -31.08 22.44
C TYR A 141 -8.33 -31.01 21.12
N THR A 142 -7.74 -32.12 20.72
CA THR A 142 -6.88 -32.16 19.53
C THR A 142 -7.32 -33.30 18.63
N THR A 143 -7.40 -33.06 17.32
CA THR A 143 -7.67 -34.09 16.29
C THR A 143 -6.89 -33.80 15.02
N ASP A 144 -6.60 -34.84 14.27
CA ASP A 144 -6.00 -34.74 12.94
C ASP A 144 -7.10 -34.69 11.86
N PHE A 145 -6.94 -33.76 10.93
CA PHE A 145 -7.83 -33.62 9.77
C PHE A 145 -7.03 -33.21 8.53
N ASN A 146 -7.13 -34.01 7.44
CA ASN A 146 -6.42 -33.74 6.19
C ASN A 146 -4.92 -33.44 6.43
N ASP A 147 -4.23 -34.31 7.12
CA ASP A 147 -2.81 -34.19 7.48
C ASP A 147 -2.45 -32.93 8.32
N ASN A 148 -3.43 -32.26 8.90
CA ASN A 148 -3.24 -31.12 9.77
C ASN A 148 -3.79 -31.38 11.16
N LYS A 149 -3.00 -31.06 12.18
CA LYS A 149 -3.42 -31.14 13.56
C LYS A 149 -4.15 -29.86 13.98
N PHE A 150 -5.37 -30.01 14.50
CA PHE A 150 -6.19 -28.89 15.01
C PHE A 150 -6.40 -29.03 16.50
N HIS A 151 -6.28 -27.89 17.19
CA HIS A 151 -6.51 -27.75 18.62
C HIS A 151 -7.76 -26.93 18.85
N PHE A 152 -8.63 -27.38 19.74
CA PHE A 152 -9.93 -26.78 20.04
C PHE A 152 -10.01 -26.46 21.53
N TYR A 153 -10.58 -25.31 21.83
CA TYR A 153 -10.91 -24.89 23.18
C TYR A 153 -12.32 -24.30 23.18
N LYS A 154 -13.15 -24.72 24.14
CA LYS A 154 -14.49 -24.20 24.33
C LYS A 154 -14.56 -23.40 25.62
N PHE A 155 -15.06 -22.19 25.52
CA PHE A 155 -15.40 -21.35 26.64
C PHE A 155 -16.86 -20.90 26.54
N GLU A 156 -17.70 -21.33 27.47
CA GLU A 156 -19.16 -21.11 27.40
C GLU A 156 -19.74 -21.55 26.05
N ASN A 157 -20.36 -20.63 25.31
CA ASN A 157 -20.91 -20.86 23.98
C ASN A 157 -19.96 -20.45 22.84
N ILE A 158 -18.67 -20.20 23.14
CA ILE A 158 -17.68 -19.83 22.12
C ILE A 158 -16.72 -21.01 21.90
N LEU A 159 -16.51 -21.35 20.66
CA LEU A 159 -15.53 -22.33 20.22
C LEU A 159 -14.34 -21.62 19.58
N PHE A 160 -13.14 -21.87 20.10
CA PHE A 160 -11.85 -21.46 19.55
C PHE A 160 -11.16 -22.65 18.95
N PHE A 161 -10.52 -22.47 17.78
CA PHE A 161 -9.71 -23.52 17.17
C PHE A 161 -8.59 -22.96 16.32
N SER A 162 -7.49 -23.69 16.24
CA SER A 162 -6.27 -23.31 15.50
C SER A 162 -5.42 -24.53 15.19
N LYS A 163 -4.55 -24.43 14.17
CA LYS A 163 -3.44 -25.36 13.96
C LYS A 163 -2.31 -25.14 14.96
N SER A 164 -2.24 -24.01 15.62
CA SER A 164 -1.24 -23.67 16.60
C SER A 164 -1.77 -23.88 18.01
N LYS A 165 -1.20 -24.85 18.73
CA LYS A 165 -1.52 -25.06 20.14
C LYS A 165 -1.22 -23.83 21.01
N PHE A 166 -0.16 -23.07 20.65
CA PHE A 166 0.27 -21.91 21.42
C PHE A 166 -0.79 -20.82 21.45
N ILE A 167 -1.50 -20.58 20.34
CA ILE A 167 -2.53 -19.54 20.33
C ILE A 167 -3.76 -19.94 21.17
N ILE A 168 -4.07 -21.25 21.22
CA ILE A 168 -5.14 -21.76 22.10
C ILE A 168 -4.74 -21.60 23.59
N GLU A 169 -3.49 -21.87 23.93
CA GLU A 169 -2.96 -21.64 25.28
C GLU A 169 -3.00 -20.14 25.65
N GLU A 170 -2.70 -19.24 24.71
CA GLU A 170 -2.82 -17.79 24.92
C GLU A 170 -4.28 -17.35 25.12
N VAL A 171 -5.25 -17.92 24.42
CA VAL A 171 -6.69 -17.68 24.67
C VAL A 171 -7.06 -18.06 26.09
N ILE A 172 -6.59 -19.21 26.59
CA ILE A 172 -6.84 -19.64 27.97
C ILE A 172 -6.21 -18.67 28.96
N LYS A 173 -4.97 -18.23 28.76
CA LYS A 173 -4.29 -17.24 29.61
C LYS A 173 -5.01 -15.91 29.63
N THR A 174 -5.58 -15.48 28.49
CA THR A 174 -6.29 -14.18 28.39
C THR A 174 -7.47 -14.11 29.36
N GLN A 175 -8.07 -15.24 29.74
CA GLN A 175 -9.17 -15.27 30.73
C GLN A 175 -8.74 -14.76 32.11
N TYR A 176 -7.48 -14.90 32.45
CA TYR A 176 -6.91 -14.51 33.75
C TYR A 176 -6.11 -13.21 33.66
N SER A 177 -5.96 -12.66 32.47
CA SER A 177 -5.20 -11.43 32.26
C SER A 177 -6.06 -10.19 32.53
N SER A 178 -5.41 -9.08 32.90
CA SER A 178 -6.08 -7.77 32.96
C SER A 178 -6.41 -7.18 31.59
N TYR A 179 -5.86 -7.76 30.51
CA TYR A 179 -6.11 -7.34 29.15
C TYR A 179 -7.51 -7.78 28.70
N ASN A 180 -8.25 -6.83 28.15
CA ASN A 180 -9.55 -7.09 27.54
C ASN A 180 -9.75 -6.10 26.40
N LEU A 181 -9.82 -6.61 25.18
CA LEU A 181 -9.94 -5.78 23.97
C LEU A 181 -11.21 -4.92 23.98
N ILE A 182 -12.31 -5.43 24.55
CA ILE A 182 -13.56 -4.66 24.66
C ILE A 182 -13.41 -3.45 25.56
N ASN A 183 -12.51 -3.50 26.54
CA ASN A 183 -12.25 -2.39 27.47
C ASN A 183 -11.26 -1.36 26.91
N ASP A 184 -10.59 -1.66 25.78
CA ASP A 184 -9.76 -0.68 25.09
C ASP A 184 -10.64 0.41 24.45
N LEU A 185 -10.58 1.62 24.98
CA LEU A 185 -11.38 2.75 24.51
C LEU A 185 -11.10 3.09 23.05
N THR A 186 -9.87 2.88 22.58
CA THR A 186 -9.51 3.16 21.19
C THR A 186 -10.17 2.15 20.26
N PHE A 187 -10.16 0.87 20.62
CA PHE A 187 -10.90 -0.17 19.91
C PHE A 187 -12.40 0.11 19.91
N GLN A 188 -12.99 0.36 21.09
CA GLN A 188 -14.42 0.64 21.23
C GLN A 188 -14.92 1.77 20.34
N ASN A 189 -14.15 2.87 20.25
CA ASN A 189 -14.56 4.05 19.49
C ASN A 189 -14.73 3.74 18.00
N SER A 190 -13.83 2.95 17.41
CA SER A 190 -13.95 2.53 16.01
C SER A 190 -14.87 1.31 15.84
N TYR A 191 -14.90 0.38 16.81
CA TYR A 191 -15.75 -0.82 16.75
C TYR A 191 -17.25 -0.50 16.76
N LYS A 192 -17.68 0.54 17.49
CA LYS A 192 -19.08 1.00 17.51
C LYS A 192 -19.61 1.49 16.17
N THR A 193 -18.72 1.75 15.21
CA THR A 193 -19.09 2.28 13.89
C THR A 193 -19.32 1.19 12.84
N ILE A 194 -18.97 -0.07 13.12
CA ILE A 194 -19.13 -1.16 12.16
C ILE A 194 -20.60 -1.49 11.90
N ASN A 195 -20.88 -1.86 10.64
CA ASN A 195 -22.19 -2.36 10.23
C ASN A 195 -22.19 -3.90 10.24
N ASN A 196 -22.95 -4.48 11.15
CA ASN A 196 -23.09 -5.94 11.25
C ASN A 196 -23.83 -6.58 10.05
N ASN A 197 -24.44 -5.79 9.18
CA ASN A 197 -25.08 -6.26 7.94
C ASN A 197 -24.12 -6.26 6.73
N ALA A 198 -22.89 -5.75 6.90
CA ALA A 198 -21.85 -5.87 5.87
C ALA A 198 -21.50 -7.34 5.61
N ASP A 199 -20.90 -7.65 4.48
CA ASP A 199 -20.47 -9.03 4.14
C ASP A 199 -19.49 -9.56 5.20
N ALA A 200 -18.56 -8.71 5.61
CA ALA A 200 -17.63 -8.92 6.70
C ALA A 200 -17.19 -7.58 7.29
N ASN A 201 -16.51 -7.62 8.45
CA ASN A 201 -15.83 -6.45 9.01
C ASN A 201 -14.35 -6.81 9.21
N ILE A 202 -13.47 -5.86 8.93
CA ILE A 202 -12.03 -6.00 9.14
C ILE A 202 -11.56 -4.99 10.19
N MET A 203 -10.86 -5.47 11.21
CA MET A 203 -10.32 -4.66 12.30
C MET A 203 -8.81 -4.84 12.33
N ILE A 204 -8.09 -3.74 12.36
CA ILE A 204 -6.62 -3.70 12.25
C ILE A 204 -6.03 -3.01 13.46
N ASN A 205 -5.14 -3.71 14.17
CA ASN A 205 -4.27 -3.16 15.19
C ASN A 205 -2.95 -2.74 14.55
N PHE A 206 -2.70 -1.45 14.41
CA PHE A 206 -1.50 -0.97 13.70
C PHE A 206 -0.19 -1.31 14.42
N LYS A 207 -0.18 -1.35 15.75
CA LYS A 207 0.98 -1.76 16.54
C LYS A 207 1.36 -3.22 16.24
N GLU A 208 0.37 -4.12 16.32
CA GLU A 208 0.60 -5.54 16.12
C GLU A 208 0.73 -5.91 14.63
N LEU A 209 0.09 -5.17 13.72
CA LEU A 209 0.33 -5.29 12.28
C LEU A 209 1.81 -4.99 11.94
N ALA A 210 2.38 -3.94 12.54
CA ALA A 210 3.80 -3.65 12.36
C ALA A 210 4.68 -4.82 12.85
N ASN A 211 4.37 -5.41 14.01
CA ASN A 211 5.08 -6.57 14.54
C ASN A 211 4.96 -7.78 13.61
N THR A 212 3.76 -8.07 13.13
CA THR A 212 3.46 -9.19 12.22
C THR A 212 4.11 -9.01 10.85
N SER A 213 4.26 -7.78 10.36
CA SER A 213 4.88 -7.49 9.07
C SER A 213 6.30 -8.02 8.94
N SER A 214 7.04 -8.13 10.05
CA SER A 214 8.41 -8.66 10.07
C SER A 214 8.51 -10.14 9.67
N ILE A 215 7.39 -10.87 9.61
CA ILE A 215 7.31 -12.23 9.10
C ILE A 215 7.48 -12.23 7.57
N PHE A 216 6.88 -11.25 6.89
CA PHE A 216 6.81 -11.18 5.43
C PHE A 216 7.94 -10.34 4.82
N PHE A 217 8.31 -9.25 5.48
CA PHE A 217 9.26 -8.26 4.98
C PHE A 217 10.61 -8.35 5.66
N LYS A 218 11.69 -7.99 4.94
CA LYS A 218 13.05 -7.89 5.49
C LYS A 218 13.12 -6.85 6.60
N ASN A 219 12.46 -5.72 6.38
CA ASN A 219 12.34 -4.63 7.34
C ASN A 219 10.89 -4.56 7.83
N LYS A 220 10.71 -4.41 9.14
CA LYS A 220 9.39 -4.20 9.74
C LYS A 220 8.73 -2.95 9.13
N LEU A 221 7.45 -3.03 8.81
CA LEU A 221 6.69 -1.85 8.36
C LEU A 221 6.59 -0.82 9.48
N VAL A 222 6.83 0.44 9.16
CA VAL A 222 6.77 1.55 10.11
C VAL A 222 5.33 2.09 10.17
N VAL A 223 4.42 1.25 10.65
CA VAL A 223 2.99 1.61 10.80
C VAL A 223 2.51 1.56 12.25
N ASN A 224 3.39 1.21 13.20
CA ASN A 224 3.05 1.05 14.62
C ASN A 224 2.45 2.30 15.26
N ASN A 225 2.87 3.48 14.81
CA ASN A 225 2.36 4.77 15.30
C ASN A 225 1.45 5.46 14.26
N PHE A 226 0.94 4.74 13.27
CA PHE A 226 0.05 5.33 12.26
C PHE A 226 -1.30 5.71 12.89
N SER A 227 -1.94 4.77 13.54
CA SER A 227 -3.15 4.92 14.35
C SER A 227 -3.17 3.81 15.40
N SER A 228 -4.16 3.76 16.31
CA SER A 228 -4.34 2.62 17.23
C SER A 228 -5.05 1.48 16.53
N TRP A 229 -6.32 1.65 16.22
CA TRP A 229 -7.18 0.68 15.57
C TRP A 229 -7.89 1.28 14.35
N SER A 230 -8.15 0.43 13.37
CA SER A 230 -9.09 0.70 12.27
C SER A 230 -10.16 -0.39 12.27
N CYS A 231 -11.44 0.01 12.23
CA CYS A 231 -12.56 -0.90 12.08
C CYS A 231 -13.35 -0.51 10.84
N ASN A 232 -13.44 -1.42 9.87
CA ASN A 232 -14.01 -1.13 8.56
C ASN A 232 -15.00 -2.23 8.13
N ASP A 233 -16.04 -1.81 7.45
CA ASP A 233 -16.97 -2.68 6.75
C ASP A 233 -16.36 -3.11 5.43
N LEU A 234 -16.36 -4.40 5.16
CA LEU A 234 -15.78 -4.99 3.95
C LEU A 234 -16.87 -5.35 2.95
N GLU A 235 -16.73 -4.87 1.74
CA GLU A 235 -17.59 -5.21 0.60
C GLU A 235 -16.72 -5.77 -0.54
N ILE A 236 -17.10 -6.94 -1.07
CA ILE A 236 -16.36 -7.61 -2.14
C ILE A 236 -17.25 -7.70 -3.38
N LYS A 237 -16.87 -6.97 -4.42
CA LYS A 237 -17.49 -6.99 -5.76
C LYS A 237 -16.60 -7.72 -6.75
N ASN A 238 -17.10 -7.93 -7.99
CA ASN A 238 -16.39 -8.73 -9.00
C ASN A 238 -14.94 -8.29 -9.29
N ASP A 239 -14.67 -6.99 -9.32
CA ASP A 239 -13.38 -6.41 -9.66
C ASP A 239 -12.92 -5.40 -8.60
N LEU A 240 -13.57 -5.39 -7.43
CA LEU A 240 -13.40 -4.34 -6.44
C LEU A 240 -13.53 -4.89 -5.02
N ILE A 241 -12.57 -4.56 -4.17
CA ILE A 241 -12.67 -4.75 -2.72
C ILE A 241 -12.65 -3.37 -2.07
N ILE A 242 -13.66 -3.09 -1.26
CA ILE A 242 -13.79 -1.84 -0.52
C ILE A 242 -13.82 -2.16 0.97
N ALA A 243 -13.07 -1.39 1.77
CA ALA A 243 -13.22 -1.43 3.22
C ALA A 243 -13.34 0.00 3.75
N ASN A 244 -14.55 0.36 4.16
CA ASN A 244 -14.89 1.70 4.64
C ASN A 244 -15.16 1.67 6.14
N GLY A 245 -14.61 2.63 6.88
CA GLY A 245 -14.83 2.69 8.31
C GLY A 245 -14.12 3.84 8.99
N PHE A 246 -13.64 3.59 10.21
CA PHE A 246 -13.05 4.65 11.01
C PHE A 246 -11.78 4.18 11.72
N LEU A 247 -10.86 5.14 11.86
CA LEU A 247 -9.65 5.03 12.65
C LEU A 247 -9.88 5.65 14.03
N SER A 248 -9.24 5.09 15.02
CA SER A 248 -9.18 5.66 16.36
C SER A 248 -7.74 5.86 16.82
N THR A 249 -7.51 6.93 17.56
CA THR A 249 -6.21 7.27 18.12
C THR A 249 -6.27 7.25 19.65
N ASN A 250 -5.15 6.93 20.26
CA ASN A 250 -4.99 7.04 21.72
C ASN A 250 -4.32 8.37 22.05
N LYS A 251 -5.02 9.27 22.72
CA LYS A 251 -4.46 10.59 23.08
C LYS A 251 -3.22 10.53 23.99
N LYS A 252 -2.94 9.39 24.62
CA LYS A 252 -1.73 9.17 25.43
C LYS A 252 -0.52 8.73 24.60
N ILE A 253 -0.77 8.17 23.41
CA ILE A 253 0.25 7.71 22.44
C ILE A 253 0.08 8.58 21.21
N GLU A 254 1.18 9.05 20.63
CA GLU A 254 1.10 9.87 19.44
C GLU A 254 1.06 9.03 18.21
N HIS A 255 0.08 9.37 17.41
CA HIS A 255 -0.14 8.76 16.13
C HIS A 255 0.19 9.73 15.00
N TYR A 256 0.70 9.17 13.91
CA TYR A 256 0.97 9.95 12.71
C TYR A 256 -0.30 10.67 12.20
N THR A 257 -1.44 10.04 12.32
CA THR A 257 -2.73 10.64 11.94
C THR A 257 -3.15 11.86 12.78
N ASP A 258 -2.51 12.10 13.93
CA ASP A 258 -2.81 13.28 14.77
C ASP A 258 -2.37 14.60 14.11
N ILE A 259 -1.47 14.55 13.11
CA ILE A 259 -1.12 15.73 12.30
C ILE A 259 -2.34 16.30 11.54
N LEU A 260 -3.35 15.47 11.30
CA LEU A 260 -4.59 15.83 10.60
C LEU A 260 -5.64 16.46 11.53
N GLU A 261 -5.35 16.61 12.81
CA GLU A 261 -6.29 17.20 13.78
C GLU A 261 -6.66 18.61 13.35
N ASN A 262 -7.99 18.89 13.32
CA ASN A 262 -8.58 20.17 12.89
C ASN A 262 -8.23 20.60 11.44
N GLN A 263 -7.83 19.65 10.60
CA GLN A 263 -7.67 19.88 9.17
C GLN A 263 -8.91 19.45 8.39
N GLU A 264 -9.38 20.30 7.47
CA GLU A 264 -10.48 19.94 6.55
C GLU A 264 -9.95 19.12 5.36
N PRO A 265 -10.69 18.09 4.90
CA PRO A 265 -10.33 17.35 3.70
C PRO A 265 -10.33 18.23 2.45
N LYS A 266 -9.32 18.09 1.60
CA LYS A 266 -9.17 18.82 0.34
C LYS A 266 -9.18 17.90 -0.87
N LYS A 267 -9.55 18.45 -2.03
CA LYS A 267 -9.45 17.74 -3.31
C LYS A 267 -7.99 17.61 -3.70
N ILE A 268 -7.54 16.38 -3.93
CA ILE A 268 -6.19 16.07 -4.39
C ILE A 268 -6.12 16.29 -5.90
N LYS A 269 -5.30 17.24 -6.35
CA LYS A 269 -5.18 17.64 -7.77
C LYS A 269 -3.83 17.27 -8.39
N ILE A 270 -2.86 16.82 -7.62
CA ILE A 270 -1.54 16.48 -8.14
C ILE A 270 -1.59 15.44 -9.27
N THR A 271 -2.62 14.58 -9.31
CA THR A 271 -2.83 13.59 -10.38
C THR A 271 -2.97 14.19 -11.78
N GLU A 272 -3.30 15.49 -11.86
CA GLU A 272 -3.38 16.27 -13.12
C GLU A 272 -1.97 16.62 -13.67
N ILE A 273 -0.92 16.45 -12.86
CA ILE A 273 0.45 16.88 -13.19
C ILE A 273 1.41 15.71 -13.27
N ILE A 274 1.29 14.73 -12.36
CA ILE A 274 2.25 13.63 -12.25
C ILE A 274 2.13 12.64 -13.42
N PRO A 275 3.24 12.04 -13.87
CA PRO A 275 3.26 11.14 -15.02
C PRO A 275 2.32 9.94 -14.88
N GLU A 276 1.77 9.45 -15.99
CA GLU A 276 0.89 8.27 -16.03
C GLU A 276 1.53 6.99 -15.47
N ASN A 277 2.86 6.88 -15.57
CA ASN A 277 3.61 5.76 -15.01
C ASN A 277 3.93 5.89 -13.51
N THR A 278 3.25 6.79 -12.80
CA THR A 278 3.32 6.86 -11.34
C THR A 278 2.95 5.51 -10.73
N SER A 279 3.86 4.98 -9.91
CA SER A 279 3.68 3.71 -9.19
C SER A 279 3.09 3.91 -7.80
N ASP A 280 3.52 4.96 -7.12
CA ASP A 280 3.11 5.27 -5.75
C ASP A 280 2.90 6.77 -5.58
N LEU A 281 1.86 7.15 -4.84
CA LEU A 281 1.56 8.52 -4.45
C LEU A 281 1.20 8.56 -2.97
N PHE A 282 1.80 9.50 -2.28
CA PHE A 282 1.43 9.90 -0.94
C PHE A 282 1.10 11.40 -0.94
N SER A 283 -0.11 11.77 -0.61
CA SER A 283 -0.59 13.14 -0.61
C SER A 283 -1.27 13.49 0.71
N ILE A 284 -0.96 14.65 1.26
CA ILE A 284 -1.64 15.25 2.41
C ILE A 284 -2.44 16.44 1.90
N GLY A 285 -3.75 16.43 2.16
CA GLY A 285 -4.67 17.54 1.92
C GLY A 285 -4.95 18.29 3.22
N PHE A 286 -4.76 19.60 3.23
CA PHE A 286 -4.95 20.45 4.40
C PHE A 286 -5.54 21.82 4.02
N ASN A 287 -6.20 22.46 4.97
CA ASN A 287 -6.71 23.82 4.80
C ASN A 287 -5.83 24.87 5.47
N ASP A 288 -4.98 24.47 6.41
CA ASP A 288 -4.07 25.34 7.15
C ASP A 288 -2.69 24.70 7.28
N ALA A 289 -1.72 25.20 6.49
CA ALA A 289 -0.34 24.72 6.51
C ALA A 289 0.35 24.99 7.84
N LYS A 290 0.06 26.14 8.48
CA LYS A 290 0.66 26.48 9.77
C LYS A 290 0.21 25.51 10.85
N LEU A 291 -1.09 25.25 10.94
CA LEU A 291 -1.66 24.28 11.90
C LEU A 291 -1.11 22.87 11.64
N LEU A 292 -1.01 22.44 10.36
CA LEU A 292 -0.41 21.14 10.01
C LEU A 292 1.01 21.01 10.56
N LEU A 293 1.83 22.06 10.39
CA LEU A 293 3.22 22.06 10.87
C LEU A 293 3.30 22.15 12.39
N GLU A 294 2.41 22.87 13.05
CA GLU A 294 2.30 22.90 14.50
C GLU A 294 1.95 21.51 15.08
N ASN A 295 0.99 20.81 14.47
CA ASN A 295 0.62 19.44 14.86
C ASN A 295 1.80 18.47 14.63
N LYS A 296 2.52 18.59 13.49
CA LYS A 296 3.75 17.83 13.25
C LYS A 296 4.81 18.11 14.33
N ASN A 297 5.00 19.37 14.70
CA ASN A 297 5.99 19.74 15.73
C ASN A 297 5.64 19.17 17.10
N LYS A 298 4.36 19.15 17.48
CA LYS A 298 3.89 18.48 18.72
C LYS A 298 4.25 16.98 18.69
N LEU A 299 4.01 16.30 17.56
CA LEU A 299 4.39 14.90 17.37
C LEU A 299 5.90 14.68 17.52
N LEU A 300 6.74 15.56 16.93
CA LEU A 300 8.19 15.49 17.05
C LEU A 300 8.71 15.76 18.46
N GLN A 301 8.10 16.72 19.19
CA GLN A 301 8.47 17.04 20.59
C GLN A 301 8.34 15.83 21.49
N LYS A 302 7.21 15.16 21.41
CA LYS A 302 6.92 14.02 22.23
C LYS A 302 7.76 12.78 21.89
N ASN A 303 8.20 12.65 20.61
CA ASN A 303 9.10 11.58 20.15
C ASN A 303 10.59 11.91 20.38
N ASN A 304 10.91 12.95 21.13
CA ASN A 304 12.31 13.44 21.38
C ASN A 304 13.11 13.79 20.12
N ASN A 305 12.47 13.91 18.97
CA ASN A 305 13.12 14.24 17.68
C ASN A 305 13.07 15.74 17.35
N PHE A 306 12.29 16.51 18.12
CA PHE A 306 12.08 17.93 17.86
C PHE A 306 13.37 18.74 17.93
N TRP A 307 14.19 18.53 18.96
CA TRP A 307 15.39 19.33 19.21
C TRP A 307 16.42 19.21 18.09
N ASN A 308 16.63 18.03 17.55
CA ASN A 308 17.54 17.82 16.43
C ASN A 308 17.03 18.49 15.16
N TRP A 309 15.73 18.39 14.90
CA TRP A 309 15.08 19.04 13.77
C TRP A 309 15.08 20.57 13.92
N ASP A 310 14.74 21.11 15.10
CA ASP A 310 14.71 22.57 15.36
C ASP A 310 16.10 23.20 15.31
N LYS A 311 17.11 22.52 15.83
CA LYS A 311 18.52 22.93 15.72
C LYS A 311 18.95 23.04 14.25
N TYR A 312 18.64 22.02 13.46
CA TYR A 312 18.94 22.04 12.03
C TYR A 312 18.17 23.16 11.31
N ARG A 313 16.89 23.31 11.56
CA ARG A 313 16.06 24.39 11.00
C ARG A 313 16.61 25.78 11.35
N LYS A 314 16.99 26.01 12.60
CA LYS A 314 17.58 27.28 13.03
C LYS A 314 18.90 27.56 12.31
N SER A 315 19.79 26.59 12.20
CA SER A 315 21.04 26.75 11.47
C SER A 315 20.84 27.13 10.01
N LEU A 316 19.81 26.61 9.36
CA LEU A 316 19.44 26.97 7.98
C LEU A 316 18.88 28.40 7.89
N ILE A 317 18.02 28.79 8.83
CA ILE A 317 17.48 30.16 8.89
C ILE A 317 18.63 31.17 9.07
N ASP A 318 19.52 30.91 10.03
CA ASP A 318 20.64 31.78 10.35
C ASP A 318 21.64 31.92 9.18
N SER A 319 21.83 30.84 8.41
CA SER A 319 22.75 30.80 7.27
C SER A 319 22.14 31.32 5.95
N SER A 320 20.82 31.30 5.78
CA SER A 320 20.16 31.53 4.48
C SER A 320 19.34 32.82 4.39
N ASN A 321 19.05 33.50 5.50
CA ASN A 321 18.12 34.64 5.56
C ASN A 321 16.71 34.35 5.01
N VAL A 322 16.28 33.06 4.94
CA VAL A 322 14.96 32.68 4.48
C VAL A 322 13.94 32.85 5.59
N ASN A 323 12.91 33.65 5.35
CA ASN A 323 11.78 33.73 6.29
C ASN A 323 10.82 32.56 6.12
N TYR A 324 11.08 31.44 6.83
CA TYR A 324 10.26 30.24 6.78
C TYR A 324 8.81 30.46 7.21
N ASN A 325 8.54 31.42 8.11
CA ASN A 325 7.17 31.72 8.54
C ASN A 325 6.36 32.35 7.41
N GLU A 326 6.96 33.24 6.63
CA GLU A 326 6.29 33.84 5.47
C GLU A 326 6.15 32.83 4.33
N LEU A 327 7.16 31.95 4.16
CA LEU A 327 7.11 30.85 3.20
C LEU A 327 5.92 29.91 3.50
N ILE A 328 5.74 29.50 4.77
CA ILE A 328 4.65 28.62 5.20
C ILE A 328 3.27 29.21 4.87
N LYS A 329 3.09 30.52 5.02
CA LYS A 329 1.82 31.20 4.66
C LYS A 329 1.47 31.11 3.18
N LYS A 330 2.46 30.78 2.33
CA LYS A 330 2.26 30.63 0.88
C LYS A 330 2.09 29.18 0.44
N ILE A 331 2.21 28.22 1.35
CA ILE A 331 1.90 26.82 1.10
C ILE A 331 0.39 26.62 1.23
N ASP A 332 -0.22 25.95 0.25
CA ASP A 332 -1.66 25.77 0.14
C ASP A 332 -2.04 24.30 -0.12
N SER A 333 -3.09 23.90 0.51
CA SER A 333 -3.96 22.75 0.28
C SER A 333 -3.35 21.37 0.10
N GLU A 334 -2.15 21.23 -0.47
CA GLU A 334 -1.64 19.91 -0.85
C GLU A 334 -0.11 19.82 -0.81
N ALA A 335 0.41 18.75 -0.19
CA ALA A 335 1.83 18.41 -0.21
C ALA A 335 2.01 16.88 -0.18
N GLY A 336 3.14 16.39 -0.66
CA GLY A 336 3.39 14.95 -0.65
C GLY A 336 4.62 14.51 -1.42
N ASN A 337 4.62 13.23 -1.75
CA ASN A 337 5.62 12.63 -2.63
C ASN A 337 5.00 11.59 -3.56
N PHE A 338 5.67 11.32 -4.66
CA PHE A 338 5.31 10.25 -5.57
C PHE A 338 6.54 9.62 -6.21
N LYS A 339 6.35 8.44 -6.76
CA LYS A 339 7.36 7.70 -7.49
C LYS A 339 6.84 7.33 -8.86
N THR A 340 7.73 7.40 -9.84
CA THR A 340 7.46 6.85 -11.16
C THR A 340 8.26 5.57 -11.33
N SER A 341 7.65 4.54 -11.92
CA SER A 341 8.36 3.35 -12.34
C SER A 341 8.84 3.53 -13.78
N HIS A 342 10.14 3.66 -13.96
CA HIS A 342 10.77 3.48 -15.25
C HIS A 342 11.69 2.27 -15.13
N LEU A 343 11.78 1.46 -16.15
CA LEU A 343 12.28 0.09 -16.22
C LEU A 343 13.56 -0.25 -15.47
N ASN A 344 14.49 0.71 -15.32
CA ASN A 344 15.71 0.58 -14.52
C ASN A 344 15.99 1.78 -13.63
N SER A 345 15.09 2.77 -13.58
CA SER A 345 15.22 3.95 -12.74
C SER A 345 13.87 4.34 -12.14
N SER A 346 13.74 4.25 -10.84
CA SER A 346 12.63 4.90 -10.15
C SER A 346 12.99 6.34 -9.86
N HIS A 347 12.21 7.28 -10.38
CA HIS A 347 12.36 8.68 -10.01
C HIS A 347 11.48 8.98 -8.82
N ASN A 348 12.06 9.67 -7.86
CA ASN A 348 11.37 10.08 -6.64
C ASN A 348 11.15 11.60 -6.70
N TYR A 349 9.95 12.00 -6.33
CA TYR A 349 9.57 13.41 -6.33
C TYR A 349 8.90 13.77 -5.02
N ASN A 350 9.21 14.97 -4.55
CA ASN A 350 8.45 15.64 -3.50
C ASN A 350 7.70 16.82 -4.12
N TYR A 351 6.60 17.21 -3.51
CA TYR A 351 5.87 18.37 -3.98
C TYR A 351 5.11 19.07 -2.86
N PHE A 352 4.82 20.33 -3.09
CA PHE A 352 3.77 21.06 -2.38
C PHE A 352 3.17 22.11 -3.32
N LYS A 353 1.94 22.48 -3.05
CA LYS A 353 1.22 23.53 -3.77
C LYS A 353 1.42 24.87 -3.07
N SER A 354 1.46 25.95 -3.85
CA SER A 354 1.48 27.32 -3.38
C SER A 354 0.16 28.03 -3.73
N ASN A 355 -0.26 28.97 -2.89
CA ASN A 355 -1.33 29.90 -3.24
C ASN A 355 -0.82 31.11 -4.08
N ASN A 356 0.48 31.32 -4.12
CA ASN A 356 1.13 32.34 -4.93
C ASN A 356 2.61 31.95 -5.19
N SER A 357 2.84 31.27 -6.30
CA SER A 357 4.17 30.77 -6.68
C SER A 357 5.17 31.88 -6.94
N VAL A 358 4.75 33.04 -7.44
CA VAL A 358 5.62 34.19 -7.70
C VAL A 358 6.18 34.76 -6.41
N VAL A 359 5.32 34.96 -5.41
CA VAL A 359 5.76 35.45 -4.10
C VAL A 359 6.58 34.39 -3.36
N LEU A 360 6.18 33.12 -3.44
CA LEU A 360 6.93 32.06 -2.76
C LEU A 360 8.35 31.92 -3.31
N ILE A 361 8.52 32.00 -4.64
CA ILE A 361 9.86 31.94 -5.23
C ILE A 361 10.74 33.14 -4.82
N SER A 362 10.15 34.31 -4.61
CA SER A 362 10.91 35.47 -4.12
C SER A 362 11.47 35.24 -2.71
N TYR A 363 10.74 34.55 -1.84
CA TYR A 363 11.25 34.16 -0.51
C TYR A 363 12.35 33.10 -0.57
N LEU A 364 12.36 32.28 -1.62
CA LEU A 364 13.39 31.25 -1.82
C LEU A 364 14.65 31.78 -2.51
N GLN A 365 14.66 33.02 -3.06
CA GLN A 365 15.80 33.58 -3.81
C GLN A 365 17.15 33.41 -3.12
N PRO A 366 17.29 33.59 -1.79
CA PRO A 366 18.60 33.45 -1.12
C PRO A 366 19.19 32.03 -1.23
N ILE A 367 18.35 31.01 -1.42
CA ILE A 367 18.76 29.59 -1.41
C ILE A 367 18.53 28.86 -2.75
N ILE A 368 18.14 29.57 -3.81
CA ILE A 368 17.91 28.94 -5.11
C ILE A 368 18.84 29.52 -6.20
N LYS A 369 19.16 28.65 -7.16
CA LYS A 369 19.85 29.05 -8.39
C LYS A 369 19.06 28.51 -9.57
N LYS A 370 18.76 29.39 -10.56
CA LYS A 370 18.21 28.93 -11.83
C LYS A 370 19.35 28.26 -12.62
N ILE A 371 19.14 26.99 -13.01
CA ILE A 371 20.13 26.23 -13.77
C ILE A 371 19.91 26.44 -15.27
N LYS A 372 18.67 26.25 -15.72
CA LYS A 372 18.30 26.38 -17.14
C LYS A 372 16.79 26.49 -17.33
N THR A 373 16.39 26.88 -18.54
CA THR A 373 15.03 26.76 -19.02
C THR A 373 14.92 25.51 -19.89
N TYR A 374 13.87 24.72 -19.70
CA TYR A 374 13.58 23.53 -20.50
C TYR A 374 12.08 23.52 -20.84
N ASN A 375 11.75 23.45 -22.12
CA ASN A 375 10.37 23.51 -22.61
C ASN A 375 9.51 24.61 -21.92
N ASN A 376 10.03 25.86 -21.91
CA ASN A 376 9.44 27.04 -21.27
C ASN A 376 9.21 26.92 -19.74
N LYS A 377 9.80 25.94 -19.09
CA LYS A 377 9.81 25.79 -17.63
C LYS A 377 11.20 25.98 -17.08
N ASN A 378 11.32 26.76 -16.00
CA ASN A 378 12.59 26.94 -15.34
C ASN A 378 12.92 25.75 -14.45
N ILE A 379 14.16 25.27 -14.51
CA ILE A 379 14.71 24.28 -13.57
C ILE A 379 15.64 25.01 -12.62
N TYR A 380 15.41 24.83 -11.34
CA TYR A 380 16.13 25.45 -10.24
C TYR A 380 16.92 24.40 -9.44
N TYR A 381 17.95 24.85 -8.78
CA TYR A 381 18.67 24.10 -7.75
C TYR A 381 18.49 24.81 -6.41
N CYS A 382 18.04 24.10 -5.40
CA CYS A 382 17.86 24.58 -4.04
C CYS A 382 19.08 24.19 -3.20
N LEU A 383 19.72 25.15 -2.55
CA LEU A 383 20.88 24.93 -1.66
C LEU A 383 20.47 24.19 -0.38
N ASP A 384 19.24 24.44 0.11
CA ASP A 384 18.61 23.55 1.10
C ASP A 384 18.01 22.34 0.38
N TYR A 385 18.84 21.33 0.13
CA TYR A 385 18.44 20.08 -0.54
C TYR A 385 17.42 19.25 0.26
N ASN A 386 17.13 19.62 1.51
CA ASN A 386 16.15 19.01 2.39
C ASN A 386 14.93 19.91 2.67
N LEU A 387 14.75 21.01 1.94
CA LEU A 387 13.69 21.99 2.17
C LEU A 387 12.32 21.33 2.39
N THR A 388 11.90 20.44 1.50
CA THR A 388 10.60 19.75 1.61
C THR A 388 10.52 18.84 2.83
N HIS A 389 11.60 18.13 3.16
CA HIS A 389 11.69 17.29 4.36
C HIS A 389 11.64 18.13 5.64
N ASN A 390 12.30 19.28 5.65
CA ASN A 390 12.30 20.20 6.79
C ASN A 390 10.90 20.79 7.04
N LEU A 391 10.15 21.04 5.98
CA LEU A 391 8.76 21.49 6.08
C LEU A 391 7.83 20.38 6.57
N PHE A 392 7.82 19.24 5.90
CA PHE A 392 6.76 18.23 6.08
C PHE A 392 7.19 16.99 6.87
N GLY A 393 8.49 16.84 7.19
CA GLY A 393 9.01 15.74 8.00
C GLY A 393 9.29 14.45 7.21
N SER A 394 9.40 13.34 7.94
CA SER A 394 9.86 12.03 7.43
C SER A 394 8.98 11.38 6.36
N ILE A 395 7.80 11.89 6.10
CA ILE A 395 6.92 11.46 5.02
C ILE A 395 7.53 11.78 3.66
N ILE A 396 8.27 12.86 3.61
CA ILE A 396 8.86 13.43 2.40
C ILE A 396 10.33 13.05 2.35
N GLN A 397 10.81 12.72 1.15
CA GLN A 397 12.18 12.26 0.97
C GLN A 397 13.20 13.38 1.22
N THR A 398 14.37 12.99 1.67
CA THR A 398 15.55 13.86 1.79
C THR A 398 16.29 13.97 0.46
N ASN A 399 17.14 14.97 0.33
CA ASN A 399 18.07 15.16 -0.80
C ASN A 399 17.37 15.31 -2.17
N THR A 400 16.48 16.30 -2.26
CA THR A 400 15.77 16.66 -3.49
C THR A 400 16.05 18.09 -3.92
N PRO A 401 17.29 18.41 -4.38
CA PRO A 401 17.72 19.79 -4.62
C PRO A 401 17.16 20.41 -5.90
N TYR A 402 16.78 19.60 -6.91
CA TYR A 402 16.30 20.14 -8.18
C TYR A 402 14.80 20.32 -8.15
N PHE A 403 14.30 21.47 -8.65
CA PHE A 403 12.85 21.64 -8.74
C PHE A 403 12.42 22.48 -9.96
N THR A 404 11.15 22.38 -10.27
CA THR A 404 10.43 23.22 -11.22
C THR A 404 9.07 23.60 -10.66
N ILE A 405 8.37 24.53 -11.31
CA ILE A 405 7.02 24.96 -10.94
C ILE A 405 6.07 24.65 -12.09
N ILE A 406 5.02 23.90 -11.78
CA ILE A 406 3.95 23.55 -12.73
C ILE A 406 2.59 23.83 -12.05
N ASN A 407 1.79 24.73 -12.60
CA ASN A 407 0.45 25.07 -12.07
C ASN A 407 0.45 25.34 -10.55
N ASP A 408 1.38 26.17 -10.08
CA ASP A 408 1.61 26.48 -8.65
C ASP A 408 2.11 25.31 -7.77
N TYR A 409 2.42 24.16 -8.34
CA TYR A 409 3.09 23.09 -7.64
C TYR A 409 4.60 23.21 -7.77
N PHE A 410 5.28 23.24 -6.64
CA PHE A 410 6.74 23.14 -6.54
C PHE A 410 7.12 21.66 -6.53
N MET A 411 7.75 21.20 -7.59
CA MET A 411 8.04 19.79 -7.86
C MET A 411 9.54 19.54 -7.73
N PHE A 412 9.94 18.81 -6.71
CA PHE A 412 11.32 18.55 -6.35
C PHE A 412 11.76 17.13 -6.71
N SER A 413 13.04 16.95 -7.07
CA SER A 413 13.65 15.63 -7.31
C SER A 413 15.15 15.65 -7.00
N ASP A 414 15.73 14.45 -6.91
CA ASP A 414 17.17 14.25 -6.66
C ASP A 414 18.05 14.62 -7.85
N ASN A 415 17.50 14.67 -9.08
CA ASN A 415 18.29 15.04 -10.26
C ASN A 415 17.48 15.82 -11.31
N ALA A 416 18.19 16.59 -12.14
CA ALA A 416 17.60 17.47 -13.14
C ALA A 416 16.92 16.68 -14.31
N ASN A 417 17.34 15.46 -14.60
CA ASN A 417 16.74 14.66 -15.67
C ASN A 417 15.36 14.15 -15.26
N SER A 418 15.16 13.84 -13.97
CA SER A 418 13.82 13.53 -13.42
C SER A 418 12.88 14.72 -13.59
N ILE A 419 13.36 15.94 -13.35
CA ILE A 419 12.55 17.16 -13.56
C ILE A 419 12.21 17.36 -15.03
N LYS A 420 13.13 17.13 -15.96
CA LYS A 420 12.83 17.18 -17.41
C LYS A 420 11.78 16.13 -17.81
N TYR A 421 11.94 14.90 -17.31
CA TYR A 421 10.99 13.83 -17.54
C TYR A 421 9.58 14.21 -17.09
N LEU A 422 9.45 14.81 -15.91
CA LEU A 422 8.18 15.32 -15.39
C LEU A 422 7.58 16.39 -16.31
N ILE A 423 8.40 17.37 -16.74
CA ILE A 423 7.97 18.46 -17.64
C ILE A 423 7.47 17.88 -18.97
N ASP A 424 8.22 16.94 -19.58
CA ASP A 424 7.86 16.32 -20.87
C ASP A 424 6.51 15.60 -20.78
N ASN A 425 6.29 14.80 -19.73
CA ASN A 425 5.02 14.09 -19.53
C ASN A 425 3.85 15.06 -19.30
N PHE A 426 4.06 16.13 -18.54
CA PHE A 426 3.04 17.14 -18.33
C PHE A 426 2.65 17.85 -19.65
N ILE A 427 3.63 18.29 -20.46
CA ILE A 427 3.38 18.97 -21.74
C ILE A 427 2.70 18.03 -22.74
N SER A 428 3.10 16.76 -22.76
CA SER A 428 2.51 15.73 -23.61
C SER A 428 1.14 15.23 -23.13
N ASN A 429 0.62 15.78 -22.03
CA ASN A 429 -0.62 15.36 -21.37
C ASN A 429 -0.64 13.87 -20.93
N ASN A 430 0.55 13.27 -20.78
CA ASN A 430 0.73 11.90 -20.29
C ASN A 430 0.71 11.86 -18.76
N THR A 431 -0.39 12.31 -18.17
CA THR A 431 -0.54 12.43 -16.72
C THR A 431 -1.38 11.28 -16.14
N LEU A 432 -1.25 11.06 -14.83
CA LEU A 432 -1.94 9.97 -14.16
C LEU A 432 -3.46 10.04 -14.32
N ILE A 433 -4.03 11.24 -14.21
CA ILE A 433 -5.47 11.45 -14.37
C ILE A 433 -5.99 11.07 -15.75
N ASN A 434 -5.15 11.14 -16.78
CA ASN A 434 -5.50 10.84 -18.17
C ASN A 434 -5.22 9.38 -18.55
N SER A 435 -4.59 8.60 -17.68
CA SER A 435 -4.32 7.19 -17.99
C SER A 435 -5.58 6.33 -17.89
N ASN A 436 -5.80 5.47 -18.88
CA ASN A 436 -7.02 4.66 -19.00
C ASN A 436 -7.33 3.83 -17.75
N HIS A 437 -6.30 3.27 -17.10
CA HIS A 437 -6.48 2.49 -15.89
C HIS A 437 -6.85 3.35 -14.67
N PHE A 438 -6.32 4.59 -14.60
CA PHE A 438 -6.58 5.46 -13.46
C PHE A 438 -7.93 6.18 -13.59
N ILE A 439 -8.42 6.48 -14.79
CA ILE A 439 -9.72 7.11 -15.02
C ILE A 439 -10.83 6.30 -14.34
N LYS A 440 -10.90 4.99 -14.60
CA LYS A 440 -11.88 4.10 -13.97
C LYS A 440 -11.71 4.06 -12.45
N TYR A 441 -10.47 3.95 -11.99
CA TYR A 441 -10.14 3.90 -10.58
C TYR A 441 -10.47 5.20 -9.84
N ASN A 442 -10.20 6.34 -10.45
CA ASN A 442 -10.43 7.66 -9.85
C ASN A 442 -11.90 7.94 -9.54
N THR A 443 -12.84 7.32 -10.27
CA THR A 443 -14.29 7.44 -9.98
C THR A 443 -14.69 6.76 -8.67
N LEU A 444 -13.88 5.84 -8.16
CA LEU A 444 -14.11 5.11 -6.92
C LEU A 444 -13.56 5.85 -5.69
N LEU A 445 -12.61 6.77 -5.91
CA LEU A 445 -11.94 7.51 -4.84
C LEU A 445 -12.86 8.58 -4.24
N SER A 446 -12.74 8.79 -2.95
CA SER A 446 -13.31 9.96 -2.29
C SER A 446 -12.72 11.25 -2.88
N GLN A 447 -13.58 12.19 -3.30
CA GLN A 447 -13.13 13.41 -3.97
C GLN A 447 -12.27 14.32 -3.08
N LYS A 448 -12.45 14.25 -1.76
CA LYS A 448 -11.70 15.02 -0.77
C LYS A 448 -11.15 14.10 0.31
N SER A 449 -9.90 14.30 0.66
CA SER A 449 -9.24 13.59 1.77
C SER A 449 -8.19 14.47 2.45
N ASN A 450 -7.81 14.12 3.68
CA ASN A 450 -6.65 14.71 4.34
C ASN A 450 -5.38 13.90 4.08
N LEU A 451 -5.52 12.61 3.78
CA LEU A 451 -4.42 11.74 3.41
C LEU A 451 -4.89 10.83 2.29
N THR A 452 -4.09 10.75 1.22
CA THR A 452 -4.27 9.76 0.15
C THR A 452 -2.97 9.02 -0.05
N ILE A 453 -3.03 7.70 0.11
CA ILE A 453 -1.97 6.77 -0.28
C ILE A 453 -2.51 6.00 -1.48
N TYR A 454 -1.81 6.05 -2.60
CA TYR A 454 -2.14 5.27 -3.80
C TYR A 454 -0.93 4.48 -4.23
N SER A 455 -1.14 3.26 -4.67
CA SER A 455 -0.14 2.43 -5.33
C SER A 455 -0.75 1.67 -6.51
N ASN A 456 0.04 1.50 -7.56
CA ASN A 456 -0.22 0.54 -8.62
C ASN A 456 0.71 -0.66 -8.42
N PRO A 457 0.23 -1.79 -7.89
CA PRO A 457 1.06 -2.96 -7.55
C PRO A 457 1.83 -3.54 -8.74
N GLY A 458 1.29 -3.45 -9.95
CA GLY A 458 2.01 -3.88 -11.15
C GLY A 458 3.26 -3.04 -11.42
N LYS A 459 3.14 -1.71 -11.28
CA LYS A 459 4.24 -0.77 -11.48
C LYS A 459 5.24 -0.78 -10.32
N SER A 460 4.80 -1.03 -9.08
CA SER A 460 5.66 -1.12 -7.89
C SER A 460 6.17 -2.54 -7.58
N PHE A 461 5.84 -3.54 -8.42
CA PHE A 461 6.09 -4.97 -8.19
C PHE A 461 7.54 -5.28 -7.82
N GLN A 462 8.51 -4.78 -8.58
CA GLN A 462 9.92 -5.11 -8.37
C GLN A 462 10.42 -4.67 -6.99
N LYS A 463 10.04 -3.46 -6.57
CA LYS A 463 10.38 -2.94 -5.25
C LYS A 463 9.74 -3.81 -4.16
N PHE A 464 8.41 -4.03 -4.25
CA PHE A 464 7.68 -4.86 -3.31
C PHE A 464 8.31 -6.25 -3.19
N HIS A 465 8.61 -6.90 -4.34
CA HIS A 465 9.26 -8.21 -4.37
C HIS A 465 10.65 -8.20 -3.72
N ASN A 466 11.44 -7.11 -3.89
CA ASN A 466 12.77 -6.99 -3.29
C ASN A 466 12.72 -6.87 -1.76
N ASP A 467 11.68 -6.23 -1.22
CA ASP A 467 11.48 -6.02 0.21
C ASP A 467 11.00 -7.27 0.95
N LEU A 468 10.48 -8.27 0.23
CA LEU A 468 10.04 -9.54 0.81
C LEU A 468 11.21 -10.42 1.30
N ARG A 469 10.94 -11.24 2.30
CA ARG A 469 11.81 -12.34 2.72
C ARG A 469 11.83 -13.45 1.66
N LYS A 470 12.90 -14.25 1.63
CA LYS A 470 13.13 -15.29 0.59
C LYS A 470 11.95 -16.26 0.44
N ASP A 471 11.33 -16.66 1.53
CA ASP A 471 10.28 -17.67 1.56
C ASP A 471 9.02 -17.23 0.81
N TYR A 472 8.73 -15.93 0.81
CA TYR A 472 7.58 -15.35 0.14
C TYR A 472 7.84 -14.92 -1.31
N LYS A 473 9.11 -14.67 -1.68
CA LYS A 473 9.48 -14.19 -3.02
C LYS A 473 9.03 -15.12 -4.13
N LYS A 474 9.21 -16.45 -3.96
CA LYS A 474 8.82 -17.43 -4.99
C LYS A 474 7.32 -17.42 -5.22
N LYS A 475 6.51 -17.44 -4.14
CA LYS A 475 5.04 -17.41 -4.22
C LYS A 475 4.54 -16.14 -4.91
N ILE A 476 5.07 -14.98 -4.55
CA ILE A 476 4.71 -13.69 -5.13
C ILE A 476 5.14 -13.59 -6.60
N LYS A 477 6.33 -14.09 -6.96
CA LYS A 477 6.81 -14.09 -8.35
C LYS A 477 5.94 -14.93 -9.29
N ILE A 478 5.47 -16.10 -8.84
CA ILE A 478 4.56 -16.96 -9.62
C ILE A 478 3.23 -16.24 -9.90
N ASN A 479 2.77 -15.40 -8.98
CA ASN A 479 1.50 -14.67 -9.10
C ASN A 479 1.66 -13.25 -9.67
N LYS A 480 2.81 -12.92 -10.30
CA LYS A 480 3.11 -11.58 -10.83
C LYS A 480 1.99 -11.03 -11.72
N ASP A 481 1.46 -11.84 -12.64
CA ASP A 481 0.42 -11.39 -13.58
C ASP A 481 -0.88 -11.03 -12.86
N SER A 482 -1.29 -11.82 -11.88
CA SER A 482 -2.46 -11.52 -11.06
C SER A 482 -2.29 -10.23 -10.25
N ILE A 483 -1.08 -9.98 -9.73
CA ILE A 483 -0.74 -8.76 -9.00
C ILE A 483 -0.69 -7.56 -9.95
N SER A 484 -0.17 -7.73 -11.15
CA SER A 484 -0.05 -6.66 -12.16
C SER A 484 -1.41 -6.13 -12.62
N ASN A 485 -2.44 -6.95 -12.57
CA ASN A 485 -3.81 -6.55 -12.87
C ASN A 485 -4.49 -5.76 -11.73
N ILE A 486 -3.89 -5.68 -10.54
CA ILE A 486 -4.32 -4.72 -9.52
C ILE A 486 -3.79 -3.35 -9.94
N THR A 487 -4.63 -2.55 -10.57
CA THR A 487 -4.24 -1.24 -11.13
C THR A 487 -4.42 -0.10 -10.16
N GLY A 488 -5.13 -0.32 -9.06
CA GLY A 488 -5.32 0.66 -8.00
C GLY A 488 -5.44 0.01 -6.62
N LEU A 489 -4.60 0.47 -5.72
CA LEU A 489 -4.67 0.20 -4.29
C LEU A 489 -4.57 1.53 -3.58
N SER A 490 -5.56 1.88 -2.76
CA SER A 490 -5.52 3.14 -2.02
C SER A 490 -6.04 3.04 -0.60
N LEU A 491 -5.54 3.93 0.23
CA LEU A 491 -6.08 4.27 1.53
C LEU A 491 -6.28 5.79 1.55
N GLN A 492 -7.52 6.23 1.74
CA GLN A 492 -7.85 7.62 1.97
C GLN A 492 -8.32 7.82 3.41
N ILE A 493 -7.87 8.89 4.04
CA ILE A 493 -8.26 9.25 5.40
C ILE A 493 -8.80 10.66 5.39
N SER A 494 -9.94 10.86 6.04
CA SER A 494 -10.57 12.16 6.14
C SER A 494 -11.01 12.45 7.57
N ASN A 495 -10.72 13.66 8.04
CA ASN A 495 -11.17 14.13 9.34
C ASN A 495 -12.69 14.32 9.33
N LYS A 496 -13.36 13.68 10.28
CA LYS A 496 -14.80 13.78 10.54
C LYS A 496 -15.08 14.28 11.97
N GLY A 497 -14.21 15.13 12.48
CA GLY A 497 -14.28 15.69 13.82
C GLY A 497 -13.65 14.78 14.87
N LYS A 498 -14.45 13.97 15.58
CA LYS A 498 -13.94 13.11 16.65
C LYS A 498 -13.24 11.84 16.15
N LEU A 499 -13.53 11.41 14.93
CA LEU A 499 -12.97 10.22 14.30
C LEU A 499 -12.42 10.57 12.92
N LEU A 500 -11.48 9.76 12.47
CA LEU A 500 -10.96 9.81 11.11
C LEU A 500 -11.62 8.70 10.29
N SER A 501 -12.32 9.05 9.20
CA SER A 501 -12.79 8.02 8.27
C SER A 501 -11.62 7.41 7.50
N SER A 502 -11.73 6.13 7.19
CA SER A 502 -10.77 5.37 6.37
C SER A 502 -11.50 4.68 5.24
N ASP A 503 -11.05 4.92 4.02
CA ASP A 503 -11.57 4.32 2.80
C ASP A 503 -10.43 3.57 2.11
N PHE A 504 -10.46 2.24 2.18
CA PHE A 504 -9.52 1.38 1.47
C PHE A 504 -10.17 0.82 0.22
N ILE A 505 -9.48 0.89 -0.92
CA ILE A 505 -9.98 0.41 -2.20
C ILE A 505 -8.89 -0.41 -2.89
N LEU A 506 -9.22 -1.63 -3.30
CA LEU A 506 -8.44 -2.44 -4.21
C LEU A 506 -9.25 -2.67 -5.49
N PHE A 507 -8.69 -2.26 -6.62
CA PHE A 507 -9.31 -2.37 -7.93
C PHE A 507 -8.50 -3.29 -8.85
N TYR A 508 -9.17 -4.28 -9.42
CA TYR A 508 -8.63 -5.27 -10.33
C TYR A 508 -9.16 -5.03 -11.74
N ASP A 509 -8.31 -4.57 -12.66
CA ASP A 509 -8.67 -4.36 -14.07
C ASP A 509 -8.26 -5.59 -14.89
N ARG A 510 -9.24 -6.35 -15.40
CA ARG A 510 -9.00 -7.55 -16.22
C ARG A 510 -8.49 -7.24 -17.60
N ASP A 511 -8.93 -6.11 -18.13
CA ASP A 511 -8.62 -5.66 -19.49
C ASP A 511 -7.29 -4.90 -19.52
N PHE A 512 -6.67 -4.75 -18.34
CA PHE A 512 -5.37 -4.12 -18.23
C PHE A 512 -4.33 -4.99 -18.93
N LYS A 513 -4.11 -4.68 -20.20
CA LYS A 513 -2.91 -5.11 -20.89
C LYS A 513 -1.82 -4.13 -20.46
N GLN A 514 -0.88 -4.64 -19.68
CA GLN A 514 0.36 -3.91 -19.48
C GLN A 514 0.92 -3.66 -20.89
N ASN A 515 0.81 -2.42 -21.38
CA ASN A 515 1.51 -2.04 -22.62
C ASN A 515 2.94 -2.56 -22.45
N LEU A 516 3.48 -3.20 -23.49
CA LEU A 516 4.86 -3.68 -23.51
C LEU A 516 5.71 -2.59 -22.88
N GLN A 517 6.08 -2.79 -21.62
CA GLN A 517 6.89 -1.80 -20.93
C GLN A 517 8.23 -1.83 -21.63
N GLU A 518 8.61 -0.69 -22.18
CA GLU A 518 9.96 -0.52 -22.67
C GLU A 518 10.90 -0.91 -21.54
N GLU A 519 11.71 -1.95 -21.70
CA GLU A 519 12.66 -2.36 -20.65
C GLU A 519 13.72 -1.28 -20.43
N TRP A 520 14.01 -0.49 -21.46
CA TRP A 520 14.88 0.66 -21.41
C TRP A 520 14.73 1.51 -22.69
N VAL A 521 15.07 2.76 -22.57
CA VAL A 521 15.10 3.71 -23.70
C VAL A 521 16.45 4.38 -23.72
N VAL A 522 17.09 4.38 -24.88
CA VAL A 522 18.28 5.18 -25.15
C VAL A 522 17.94 6.24 -26.17
N ARG A 523 18.23 7.49 -25.87
CA ARG A 523 18.10 8.59 -26.82
C ARG A 523 19.44 8.85 -27.47
N LEU A 524 19.48 8.78 -28.78
CA LEU A 524 20.62 9.16 -29.61
C LEU A 524 20.49 10.61 -30.05
N ASP A 525 21.61 11.27 -30.28
CA ASP A 525 21.63 12.65 -30.78
C ASP A 525 21.22 12.74 -32.27
N THR A 526 21.26 11.63 -33.01
CA THR A 526 20.95 11.50 -34.42
C THR A 526 19.99 10.36 -34.70
N GLN A 527 19.35 10.37 -35.88
CA GLN A 527 18.38 9.33 -36.25
C GLN A 527 19.06 7.98 -36.53
N ILE A 528 18.37 6.90 -36.17
CA ILE A 528 18.77 5.53 -36.46
C ILE A 528 18.47 5.23 -37.95
N ILE A 529 19.43 4.62 -38.65
CA ILE A 529 19.31 4.25 -40.08
C ILE A 529 19.27 2.74 -40.29
N THR A 530 19.44 1.94 -39.27
CA THR A 530 19.37 0.47 -39.37
C THR A 530 18.27 -0.06 -38.45
N LYS A 531 17.74 -1.26 -38.75
CA LYS A 531 17.00 -2.02 -37.73
C LYS A 531 17.95 -2.43 -36.61
N PRO A 532 17.44 -2.74 -35.40
CA PRO A 532 18.26 -3.34 -34.34
C PRO A 532 18.73 -4.75 -34.74
N TYR A 533 20.02 -5.03 -34.58
CA TYR A 533 20.60 -6.35 -34.76
C TYR A 533 20.94 -6.96 -33.39
N PHE A 534 20.61 -8.24 -33.21
CA PHE A 534 20.88 -8.96 -31.97
C PHE A 534 22.06 -9.91 -32.14
N VAL A 535 23.14 -9.68 -31.40
CA VAL A 535 24.34 -10.53 -31.44
C VAL A 535 24.63 -11.11 -30.06
N LYS A 536 25.15 -12.35 -30.04
CA LYS A 536 25.42 -13.03 -28.78
C LYS A 536 26.71 -12.52 -28.13
N ASN A 537 26.64 -12.11 -26.86
CA ASN A 537 27.83 -11.90 -26.05
C ASN A 537 28.19 -13.20 -25.34
N HIS A 538 29.25 -13.88 -25.80
CA HIS A 538 29.68 -15.17 -25.27
C HIS A 538 30.20 -15.11 -23.81
N PHE A 539 30.49 -13.92 -23.29
CA PHE A 539 30.97 -13.74 -21.93
C PHE A 539 29.84 -13.67 -20.91
N THR A 540 28.81 -12.87 -21.20
CA THR A 540 27.63 -12.72 -20.32
C THR A 540 26.54 -13.74 -20.63
N ASN A 541 26.65 -14.42 -21.79
CA ASN A 541 25.64 -15.29 -22.39
C ASN A 541 24.34 -14.59 -22.78
N ASP A 542 24.33 -13.26 -22.77
CA ASP A 542 23.21 -12.39 -23.16
C ASP A 542 23.34 -11.92 -24.60
N LYS A 543 22.30 -11.23 -25.11
CA LYS A 543 22.32 -10.57 -26.40
C LYS A 543 22.75 -9.11 -26.25
N MET A 544 23.61 -8.65 -27.14
CA MET A 544 23.87 -7.23 -27.37
C MET A 544 23.00 -6.74 -28.52
N ILE A 545 22.65 -5.47 -28.51
CA ILE A 545 21.85 -4.80 -29.52
C ILE A 545 22.75 -3.82 -30.26
N LEU A 546 22.86 -4.00 -31.59
CA LEU A 546 23.63 -3.10 -32.42
C LEU A 546 22.70 -2.27 -33.29
N ILE A 547 22.97 -0.96 -33.37
CA ILE A 547 22.25 0.01 -34.20
C ILE A 547 23.23 1.02 -34.79
N GLN A 548 22.96 1.49 -36.01
CA GLN A 548 23.75 2.54 -36.66
C GLN A 548 22.89 3.79 -36.86
N ASP A 549 23.47 4.96 -36.61
CA ASP A 549 22.83 6.26 -36.77
C ASP A 549 23.18 6.94 -38.13
N THR A 550 22.53 8.06 -38.43
CA THR A 550 22.79 8.87 -39.66
C THR A 550 24.20 9.41 -39.74
N SER A 551 24.91 9.47 -38.62
CA SER A 551 26.34 9.84 -38.63
C SER A 551 27.26 8.67 -38.93
N ASN A 552 26.76 7.50 -39.33
CA ASN A 552 27.47 6.24 -39.52
C ASN A 552 28.16 5.71 -38.25
N THR A 553 27.71 6.10 -37.07
CA THR A 553 28.23 5.54 -35.81
C THR A 553 27.44 4.27 -35.45
N LEU A 554 28.17 3.16 -35.29
CA LEU A 554 27.62 1.90 -34.81
C LEU A 554 27.71 1.88 -33.28
N PHE A 555 26.57 1.67 -32.63
CA PHE A 555 26.46 1.55 -31.17
C PHE A 555 26.15 0.10 -30.81
N ALA A 556 26.75 -0.37 -29.72
CA ALA A 556 26.42 -1.65 -29.10
C ALA A 556 25.91 -1.41 -27.68
N TYR A 557 24.71 -1.88 -27.41
CA TYR A 557 24.09 -1.84 -26.11
C TYR A 557 23.95 -3.23 -25.51
N SER A 558 24.08 -3.34 -24.19
CA SER A 558 23.75 -4.59 -23.48
C SER A 558 22.24 -4.85 -23.50
N SER A 559 21.82 -6.05 -23.09
CA SER A 559 20.41 -6.39 -22.86
C SER A 559 19.72 -5.46 -21.83
N GLU A 560 20.49 -4.76 -21.00
CA GLU A 560 20.03 -3.80 -19.99
C GLU A 560 20.03 -2.34 -20.52
N GLY A 561 20.33 -2.09 -21.79
CA GLY A 561 20.39 -0.76 -22.37
C GLY A 561 21.64 0.06 -22.05
N LYS A 562 22.67 -0.54 -21.44
CA LYS A 562 23.94 0.13 -21.20
C LYS A 562 24.79 0.15 -22.46
N LEU A 563 25.36 1.31 -22.81
CA LEU A 563 26.30 1.41 -23.90
C LEU A 563 27.55 0.59 -23.56
N VAL A 564 27.84 -0.43 -24.38
CA VAL A 564 29.04 -1.27 -24.25
C VAL A 564 30.21 -0.61 -25.02
N TRP A 565 29.97 -0.25 -26.27
CA TRP A 565 30.91 0.52 -27.09
C TRP A 565 30.19 1.25 -28.24
N LYS A 566 30.88 2.21 -28.84
CA LYS A 566 30.49 2.87 -30.07
C LYS A 566 31.67 2.94 -31.04
N LYS A 567 31.41 2.81 -32.33
CA LYS A 567 32.43 2.84 -33.38
C LYS A 567 31.98 3.64 -34.60
N LYS A 568 32.75 4.61 -35.00
CA LYS A 568 32.53 5.37 -36.23
C LYS A 568 32.92 4.51 -37.41
N LEU A 569 32.00 4.34 -38.36
CA LEU A 569 32.24 3.70 -39.64
C LEU A 569 32.32 4.76 -40.75
N ASN A 570 32.98 4.43 -41.84
CA ASN A 570 33.07 5.35 -43.00
C ASN A 570 31.75 5.40 -43.78
N ASN A 571 30.98 4.31 -43.77
CA ASN A 571 29.77 4.17 -44.57
C ASN A 571 28.66 3.45 -43.81
N LYS A 572 27.45 3.51 -44.39
CA LYS A 572 26.28 2.76 -43.88
C LYS A 572 26.52 1.25 -44.04
N ILE A 573 26.05 0.50 -43.03
CA ILE A 573 26.01 -0.95 -43.06
C ILE A 573 25.00 -1.41 -44.13
N ILE A 574 25.39 -2.39 -44.94
CA ILE A 574 24.56 -3.02 -45.95
C ILE A 574 24.26 -4.45 -45.52
N GLY A 575 22.99 -4.83 -45.56
CA GLY A 575 22.56 -6.18 -45.19
C GLY A 575 22.46 -6.40 -43.68
N GLU A 576 22.87 -7.57 -43.24
CA GLU A 576 22.70 -8.05 -41.86
C GLU A 576 24.03 -8.03 -41.10
N ILE A 577 23.94 -7.83 -39.77
CA ILE A 577 25.05 -8.11 -38.85
C ILE A 577 24.87 -9.53 -38.32
N ASN A 578 25.84 -10.40 -38.58
CA ASN A 578 25.80 -11.80 -38.13
C ASN A 578 26.86 -12.08 -37.06
N SER A 579 26.59 -13.06 -36.22
CA SER A 579 27.57 -13.58 -35.27
C SER A 579 28.33 -14.72 -35.89
N ILE A 580 29.68 -14.69 -35.86
CA ILE A 580 30.54 -15.77 -36.31
C ILE A 580 31.52 -16.17 -35.20
N ASP A 581 31.95 -17.41 -35.22
CA ASP A 581 33.10 -17.89 -34.41
C ASP A 581 34.29 -18.07 -35.34
N PHE A 582 34.94 -16.96 -35.65
CA PHE A 582 36.03 -16.91 -36.65
C PHE A 582 37.22 -17.79 -36.25
N TYR A 583 37.54 -17.84 -34.93
CA TYR A 583 38.67 -18.61 -34.41
C TYR A 583 38.30 -20.03 -33.95
N LYS A 584 37.02 -20.45 -34.04
CA LYS A 584 36.50 -21.75 -33.57
C LYS A 584 36.81 -22.01 -32.09
N ASN A 585 36.72 -20.99 -31.25
CA ASN A 585 37.04 -21.02 -29.83
C ASN A 585 35.87 -20.64 -28.96
N ASN A 586 34.64 -20.67 -29.48
CA ASN A 586 33.38 -20.27 -28.84
C ASN A 586 33.32 -18.79 -28.41
N LYS A 587 34.21 -17.95 -28.97
CA LYS A 587 34.17 -16.50 -28.77
C LYS A 587 33.62 -15.84 -30.04
N TYR A 588 32.40 -15.33 -29.94
CA TYR A 588 31.69 -14.80 -31.11
C TYR A 588 32.15 -13.38 -31.45
N GLN A 589 32.24 -13.08 -32.75
CA GLN A 589 32.50 -11.78 -33.36
C GLN A 589 31.29 -11.37 -34.21
N CYS A 590 31.16 -10.06 -34.47
CA CYS A 590 30.18 -9.50 -35.37
C CYS A 590 30.80 -9.33 -36.78
N ILE A 591 30.19 -9.93 -37.80
CA ILE A 591 30.56 -9.75 -39.18
C ILE A 591 29.46 -8.99 -39.93
N PHE A 592 29.86 -7.96 -40.71
CA PHE A 592 28.97 -7.18 -41.55
C PHE A 592 29.76 -6.45 -42.60
N ASN A 593 29.10 -5.96 -43.66
CA ASN A 593 29.72 -5.19 -44.71
C ASN A 593 29.16 -3.77 -44.81
N THR A 594 30.00 -2.88 -45.29
CA THR A 594 29.67 -1.56 -45.83
C THR A 594 29.92 -1.53 -47.33
N ASN A 595 29.70 -0.41 -48.02
CA ASN A 595 29.97 -0.32 -49.46
C ASN A 595 31.42 -0.64 -49.83
N SER A 596 32.37 -0.40 -48.94
CA SER A 596 33.80 -0.49 -49.26
C SER A 596 34.55 -1.58 -48.50
N ASN A 597 33.98 -2.09 -47.37
CA ASN A 597 34.72 -2.96 -46.45
C ASN A 597 33.86 -4.07 -45.88
N LEU A 598 34.45 -5.23 -45.66
CA LEU A 598 33.98 -6.27 -44.76
C LEU A 598 34.56 -6.01 -43.36
N HIS A 599 33.72 -6.00 -42.36
CA HIS A 599 34.10 -5.73 -40.98
C HIS A 599 33.92 -6.98 -40.13
N ILE A 600 34.94 -7.30 -39.32
CA ILE A 600 34.85 -8.30 -38.26
C ILE A 600 35.25 -7.59 -36.96
N ILE A 601 34.31 -7.53 -36.00
CA ILE A 601 34.49 -6.78 -34.76
C ILE A 601 34.22 -7.70 -33.56
N ASP A 602 35.08 -7.64 -32.55
CA ASP A 602 34.93 -8.40 -31.32
C ASP A 602 33.83 -7.81 -30.42
N ARG A 603 33.54 -8.48 -29.31
CA ARG A 603 32.54 -8.03 -28.32
C ARG A 603 32.84 -6.68 -27.70
N ASN A 604 34.10 -6.20 -27.72
CA ASN A 604 34.53 -4.93 -27.12
C ASN A 604 34.57 -3.81 -28.14
N GLY A 605 34.22 -4.08 -29.41
CA GLY A 605 34.25 -3.10 -30.49
C GLY A 605 35.58 -2.99 -31.22
N ASN A 606 36.54 -3.88 -31.00
CA ASN A 606 37.81 -3.89 -31.70
C ASN A 606 37.74 -4.70 -32.99
N TYR A 607 38.48 -4.28 -34.00
CA TYR A 607 38.65 -5.10 -35.19
C TYR A 607 39.41 -6.38 -34.85
N VAL A 608 39.03 -7.45 -35.50
CA VAL A 608 39.70 -8.74 -35.42
C VAL A 608 40.71 -8.81 -36.53
N GLU A 609 41.99 -9.00 -36.17
CA GLU A 609 43.12 -9.19 -37.10
C GLU A 609 43.17 -10.59 -37.67
#